data_bc84b69a3184ac0d01dddff5f06fa0ee
#
_entry.id   bc84b69a3184ac0d01dddff5f06fa0ee
#
_cell.length_a   1.000
_cell.length_b   1.000
_cell.length_c   1.000
_cell.angle_alpha   90.00
_cell.angle_beta   90.00
_cell.angle_gamma   90.00
#
_symmetry.space_group_name_H-M   'P 1'
#
loop_
_entity.id
_entity.type
_entity.pdbx_description
1 polymer ?
#
loop_
_entity_poly.entity_id
_entity_poly.type
_entity_poly.pdbx_seq_one_letter_code
_entity_poly.pdbx_strand_id
1 'polypeptide(L)'
;MPEALSKTFTAAGLLAALVVSGCSSGSSTGSSTEAGADGPITVDAGDTNCDVSTTQIAAGQHTFSVTNSAGQVTEVYVYADGDRIMGEVENIGPALKRELIVDLPAGTYQVACKPGMVGNGNRTALTVTGATPSAATLDENLSNAVDDYKKYVNSEAAALVDTTKTFTDAIDAGDMDKVKAAYPAARLHYERIEPIAESFGDLDPLIDMRIDDATDGTTFTGFHALEQLIYEKDTLKGTSDLAQQLDTNVEKLQTVIKDVDFTPLVMGNGAKSLLDEVAKSKVTGEEERYSRIDLVDFAGNVDGARYVYTALRPALQEKDPALVKTLDERFPALVDLLETHRAKEGEAGYVTGSPYVSYDDLSKDDVKALAIEVDAISEPLGQISGVVSGK
;
A
#
# COMPACT_ATOMS: atom_id res chain seq x y z
N MET A 1 -28.20 -60.91 1.38
CA MET A 1 -28.72 -61.71 2.49
C MET A 1 -27.61 -61.87 3.50
N PRO A 2 -27.81 -61.78 4.78
CA PRO A 2 -28.84 -61.10 5.60
C PRO A 2 -28.26 -59.94 6.41
N GLU A 3 -28.80 -59.17 7.26
CA GLU A 3 -30.12 -58.98 7.85
C GLU A 3 -30.02 -57.74 8.76
N ALA A 4 -31.09 -57.02 8.87
CA ALA A 4 -31.30 -55.86 9.71
C ALA A 4 -31.37 -56.21 11.19
N LEU A 5 -31.04 -55.24 12.07
CA LEU A 5 -31.70 -55.15 13.37
C LEU A 5 -31.88 -53.69 13.82
N SER A 6 -33.14 -53.31 13.87
CA SER A 6 -33.76 -52.17 14.51
C SER A 6 -33.70 -52.30 16.03
N LYS A 7 -33.49 -51.23 16.75
CA LYS A 7 -34.03 -51.04 18.13
C LYS A 7 -34.43 -49.59 18.37
N THR A 8 -35.71 -49.36 18.33
CA THR A 8 -36.48 -48.27 18.92
C THR A 8 -36.42 -48.30 20.45
N PHE A 9 -36.30 -47.15 21.09
CA PHE A 9 -36.75 -46.93 22.46
C PHE A 9 -37.43 -45.57 22.60
N THR A 10 -38.70 -45.65 22.97
CA THR A 10 -39.65 -44.58 23.34
C THR A 10 -39.74 -44.46 24.85
N ALA A 11 -39.80 -43.25 25.41
CA ALA A 11 -40.53 -42.82 26.64
C ALA A 11 -40.32 -41.34 26.81
N ALA A 12 -41.25 -40.48 26.74
CA ALA A 12 -42.48 -40.10 27.39
C ALA A 12 -42.30 -39.34 28.73
N GLY A 13 -42.67 -38.09 28.72
CA GLY A 13 -43.43 -37.43 29.83
C GLY A 13 -42.65 -36.43 30.67
N LEU A 14 -42.91 -35.16 30.74
CA LEU A 14 -43.94 -34.47 31.55
C LEU A 14 -43.90 -32.94 31.36
N LEU A 15 -45.09 -32.38 31.20
CA LEU A 15 -45.37 -30.91 31.24
C LEU A 15 -45.27 -30.37 32.66
N ALA A 16 -44.80 -29.13 32.80
CA ALA A 16 -45.29 -28.22 33.84
C ALA A 16 -45.29 -26.76 33.31
N ALA A 17 -46.46 -26.26 33.06
CA ALA A 17 -46.73 -24.85 32.75
C ALA A 17 -46.83 -24.06 34.08
N LEU A 18 -46.20 -22.89 34.11
CA LEU A 18 -46.55 -21.84 35.08
C LEU A 18 -46.61 -20.50 34.35
N VAL A 19 -47.84 -20.03 34.25
CA VAL A 19 -48.23 -18.68 33.79
C VAL A 19 -48.15 -17.75 34.97
N VAL A 20 -47.39 -16.66 34.86
CA VAL A 20 -47.58 -15.47 35.70
C VAL A 20 -47.63 -14.24 34.82
N SER A 21 -48.84 -13.69 34.71
CA SER A 21 -49.08 -12.38 34.09
C SER A 21 -48.66 -11.26 35.07
N GLY A 22 -47.92 -10.29 34.56
CA GLY A 22 -47.62 -9.05 35.21
C GLY A 22 -47.52 -7.92 34.19
N CYS A 23 -48.62 -7.19 33.95
CA CYS A 23 -48.60 -5.92 33.23
C CYS A 23 -47.97 -4.84 34.09
N SER A 24 -46.96 -4.18 33.56
CA SER A 24 -46.50 -2.88 34.06
C SER A 24 -46.10 -2.04 32.85
N SER A 25 -46.89 -1.00 32.63
CA SER A 25 -46.64 0.08 31.66
C SER A 25 -45.50 0.93 32.18
N GLY A 26 -44.39 0.95 31.40
CA GLY A 26 -43.23 1.81 31.64
C GLY A 26 -42.75 2.39 30.30
N SER A 27 -42.70 3.71 30.26
CA SER A 27 -42.30 4.57 29.17
C SER A 27 -41.02 4.12 28.47
N SER A 28 -41.07 4.00 27.15
CA SER A 28 -39.90 3.80 26.31
C SER A 28 -39.10 5.11 26.23
N THR A 29 -38.12 5.26 27.10
CA THR A 29 -36.95 6.09 26.80
C THR A 29 -36.08 5.28 25.86
N GLY A 30 -35.95 5.78 24.62
CA GLY A 30 -35.02 5.24 23.63
C GLY A 30 -33.61 5.26 24.20
N SER A 31 -33.12 4.11 24.63
CA SER A 31 -31.69 3.88 24.85
C SER A 31 -31.09 3.65 23.46
N SER A 32 -30.41 4.67 22.93
CA SER A 32 -29.46 4.49 21.87
C SER A 32 -28.38 3.52 22.40
N THR A 33 -28.47 2.28 21.99
CA THR A 33 -27.40 1.31 22.20
C THR A 33 -26.19 1.81 21.42
N GLU A 34 -25.22 2.35 22.11
CA GLU A 34 -23.87 2.48 21.55
C GLU A 34 -23.42 1.06 21.18
N ALA A 35 -23.31 0.81 19.90
CA ALA A 35 -22.76 -0.40 19.36
C ALA A 35 -21.23 -0.34 19.44
N GLY A 36 -20.70 -0.72 20.58
CA GLY A 36 -19.36 -1.24 20.67
C GLY A 36 -19.40 -2.66 20.12
N ALA A 37 -19.30 -2.82 18.81
CA ALA A 37 -19.14 -4.13 18.21
C ALA A 37 -17.67 -4.53 18.29
N ASP A 38 -17.33 -5.44 19.20
CA ASP A 38 -16.01 -6.06 19.36
C ASP A 38 -15.67 -7.04 18.19
N GLY A 39 -15.98 -6.72 16.96
CA GLY A 39 -15.74 -7.59 15.81
C GLY A 39 -15.35 -6.81 14.55
N PRO A 40 -14.77 -7.49 13.53
CA PRO A 40 -14.39 -6.85 12.30
C PRO A 40 -15.62 -6.27 11.57
N ILE A 41 -15.44 -5.11 10.97
CA ILE A 41 -16.41 -4.48 10.09
C ILE A 41 -16.41 -5.27 8.78
N THR A 42 -17.54 -5.90 8.44
CA THR A 42 -17.59 -6.64 7.18
C THR A 42 -17.89 -5.70 6.01
N VAL A 43 -17.17 -5.92 4.92
CA VAL A 43 -17.36 -5.23 3.63
C VAL A 43 -17.64 -6.27 2.57
N ASP A 44 -18.77 -6.15 1.89
CA ASP A 44 -19.12 -6.93 0.71
C ASP A 44 -18.87 -6.09 -0.54
N ALA A 45 -17.78 -6.41 -1.25
CA ALA A 45 -17.33 -5.71 -2.44
C ALA A 45 -17.91 -6.38 -3.70
N GLY A 46 -19.08 -5.92 -4.13
CA GLY A 46 -19.78 -6.41 -5.31
C GLY A 46 -19.52 -5.59 -6.57
N ASP A 47 -20.03 -6.06 -7.72
CA ASP A 47 -19.86 -5.37 -9.00
C ASP A 47 -20.48 -3.96 -9.00
N THR A 48 -21.57 -3.73 -8.24
CA THR A 48 -22.31 -2.47 -8.22
C THR A 48 -22.59 -1.92 -6.81
N ASN A 49 -22.03 -2.54 -5.78
CA ASN A 49 -22.22 -2.17 -4.38
C ASN A 49 -20.93 -2.27 -3.58
N CYS A 50 -20.89 -1.57 -2.46
CA CYS A 50 -19.87 -1.65 -1.44
C CYS A 50 -20.59 -1.64 -0.09
N ASP A 51 -21.08 -2.80 0.34
CA ASP A 51 -21.92 -2.91 1.52
C ASP A 51 -21.07 -3.05 2.79
N VAL A 52 -21.15 -2.05 3.65
CA VAL A 52 -20.41 -1.99 4.92
C VAL A 52 -21.36 -2.27 6.07
N SER A 53 -21.02 -3.23 6.94
CA SER A 53 -21.90 -3.69 8.02
C SER A 53 -22.28 -2.61 9.03
N THR A 54 -21.45 -1.57 9.18
CA THR A 54 -21.75 -0.39 9.98
C THR A 54 -21.14 0.85 9.35
N THR A 55 -21.88 1.97 9.39
CA THR A 55 -21.45 3.26 8.85
C THR A 55 -21.14 4.28 9.94
N GLN A 56 -21.20 3.87 11.21
CA GLN A 56 -20.82 4.69 12.36
C GLN A 56 -19.98 3.87 13.31
N ILE A 57 -18.75 4.34 13.58
CA ILE A 57 -17.79 3.67 14.44
C ILE A 57 -17.14 4.68 15.41
N ALA A 58 -16.49 4.19 16.46
CA ALA A 58 -15.66 5.02 17.34
C ALA A 58 -14.31 5.33 16.66
N ALA A 59 -13.63 6.39 17.09
CA ALA A 59 -12.25 6.63 16.69
C ALA A 59 -11.31 5.54 17.23
N GLY A 60 -10.31 5.15 16.45
CA GLY A 60 -9.30 4.15 16.80
C GLY A 60 -9.08 3.11 15.71
N GLN A 61 -8.43 2.03 16.10
CA GLN A 61 -8.06 0.96 15.18
C GLN A 61 -9.23 0.01 14.88
N HIS A 62 -9.47 -0.22 13.59
CA HIS A 62 -10.52 -1.10 13.08
C HIS A 62 -9.98 -2.13 12.10
N THR A 63 -10.60 -3.30 12.10
CA THR A 63 -10.38 -4.33 11.09
C THR A 63 -11.59 -4.36 10.16
N PHE A 64 -11.36 -4.11 8.87
CA PHE A 64 -12.34 -4.32 7.81
C PHE A 64 -12.10 -5.70 7.20
N SER A 65 -13.13 -6.53 7.27
CA SER A 65 -13.10 -7.88 6.71
C SER A 65 -13.79 -7.88 5.35
N VAL A 66 -12.99 -7.72 4.30
CA VAL A 66 -13.46 -7.55 2.93
C VAL A 66 -13.68 -8.90 2.28
N THR A 67 -14.85 -9.09 1.68
CA THR A 67 -15.16 -10.23 0.82
C THR A 67 -15.45 -9.72 -0.58
N ASN A 68 -14.75 -10.23 -1.59
CA ASN A 68 -15.04 -9.92 -2.98
C ASN A 68 -16.21 -10.79 -3.46
N SER A 69 -17.39 -10.21 -3.64
CA SER A 69 -18.55 -10.86 -4.26
C SER A 69 -18.73 -10.48 -5.74
N ALA A 70 -17.83 -9.65 -6.29
CA ALA A 70 -17.83 -9.29 -7.70
C ALA A 70 -17.29 -10.43 -8.58
N GLY A 71 -17.57 -10.35 -9.87
CA GLY A 71 -17.06 -11.29 -10.87
C GLY A 71 -15.62 -11.06 -11.30
N GLN A 72 -15.00 -9.99 -10.85
CA GLN A 72 -13.63 -9.56 -11.20
C GLN A 72 -12.76 -9.40 -9.94
N VAL A 73 -11.46 -9.30 -10.11
CA VAL A 73 -10.56 -8.86 -9.04
C VAL A 73 -11.02 -7.48 -8.56
N THR A 74 -10.98 -7.21 -7.27
CA THR A 74 -11.37 -5.93 -6.67
C THR A 74 -10.33 -5.42 -5.70
N GLU A 75 -10.40 -4.15 -5.40
CA GLU A 75 -9.67 -3.46 -4.35
C GLU A 75 -10.63 -2.67 -3.46
N VAL A 76 -10.25 -2.42 -2.21
CA VAL A 76 -11.06 -1.65 -1.26
C VAL A 76 -10.20 -0.63 -0.54
N TYR A 77 -10.65 0.59 -0.55
CA TYR A 77 -10.03 1.75 0.08
C TYR A 77 -10.86 2.30 1.21
N VAL A 78 -10.19 2.90 2.19
CA VAL A 78 -10.81 3.82 3.15
C VAL A 78 -10.24 5.20 2.88
N TYR A 79 -11.07 6.09 2.33
CA TYR A 79 -10.70 7.45 1.97
C TYR A 79 -11.12 8.46 3.04
N ALA A 80 -10.26 9.42 3.36
CA ALA A 80 -10.59 10.68 4.02
C ALA A 80 -11.00 11.75 3.00
N ASP A 81 -11.23 12.98 3.45
CA ASP A 81 -11.55 14.11 2.58
C ASP A 81 -10.44 14.32 1.51
N GLY A 82 -10.86 14.61 0.29
CA GLY A 82 -9.97 14.79 -0.86
C GLY A 82 -9.40 13.49 -1.42
N ASP A 83 -10.08 12.36 -1.18
CA ASP A 83 -9.67 11.02 -1.57
C ASP A 83 -8.29 10.58 -1.01
N ARG A 84 -7.86 11.20 0.09
CA ARG A 84 -6.65 10.78 0.80
C ARG A 84 -6.83 9.38 1.36
N ILE A 85 -5.98 8.46 0.97
CA ILE A 85 -6.02 7.06 1.41
C ILE A 85 -5.62 6.95 2.88
N MET A 86 -6.45 6.31 3.68
CA MET A 86 -6.19 5.97 5.07
C MET A 86 -5.75 4.51 5.22
N GLY A 87 -6.06 3.70 4.25
CA GLY A 87 -5.66 2.32 4.12
C GLY A 87 -6.41 1.66 2.98
N GLU A 88 -5.80 0.63 2.43
CA GLU A 88 -6.31 -0.09 1.28
C GLU A 88 -5.98 -1.57 1.36
N VAL A 89 -6.69 -2.36 0.59
CA VAL A 89 -6.37 -3.76 0.31
C VAL A 89 -6.73 -4.06 -1.13
N GLU A 90 -5.75 -4.55 -1.86
CA GLU A 90 -5.82 -4.79 -3.29
C GLU A 90 -5.81 -6.29 -3.66
N ASN A 91 -5.95 -6.56 -4.94
CA ASN A 91 -5.80 -7.89 -5.54
C ASN A 91 -6.68 -8.97 -4.90
N ILE A 92 -7.90 -8.60 -4.49
CA ILE A 92 -8.85 -9.55 -3.93
C ILE A 92 -9.55 -10.27 -5.08
N GLY A 93 -9.17 -11.52 -5.33
CA GLY A 93 -9.81 -12.35 -6.35
C GLY A 93 -11.28 -12.65 -6.01
N PRO A 94 -12.12 -13.01 -7.02
CA PRO A 94 -13.51 -13.37 -6.79
C PRO A 94 -13.67 -14.46 -5.73
N ALA A 95 -14.62 -14.28 -4.82
CA ALA A 95 -14.94 -15.12 -3.67
C ALA A 95 -13.82 -15.23 -2.62
N LEU A 96 -12.74 -14.46 -2.75
CA LEU A 96 -11.70 -14.39 -1.72
C LEU A 96 -12.04 -13.34 -0.66
N LYS A 97 -11.38 -13.48 0.47
CA LYS A 97 -11.50 -12.61 1.63
C LYS A 97 -10.12 -12.09 2.03
N ARG A 98 -10.06 -10.79 2.38
CA ARG A 98 -8.86 -10.13 2.92
C ARG A 98 -9.25 -9.27 4.12
N GLU A 99 -8.27 -8.96 4.95
CA GLU A 99 -8.44 -8.04 6.07
C GLU A 99 -7.62 -6.78 5.85
N LEU A 100 -8.25 -5.63 6.12
CA LEU A 100 -7.62 -4.32 6.16
C LEU A 100 -7.69 -3.81 7.60
N ILE A 101 -6.55 -3.54 8.22
CA ILE A 101 -6.46 -2.94 9.54
C ILE A 101 -6.06 -1.48 9.36
N VAL A 102 -6.86 -0.56 9.89
CA VAL A 102 -6.62 0.88 9.76
C VAL A 102 -6.96 1.60 11.05
N ASP A 103 -6.19 2.64 11.38
CA ASP A 103 -6.48 3.54 12.50
C ASP A 103 -7.16 4.81 11.97
N LEU A 104 -8.36 5.07 12.45
CA LEU A 104 -9.22 6.16 11.98
C LEU A 104 -9.48 7.16 13.10
N PRO A 105 -8.90 8.37 13.05
CA PRO A 105 -9.33 9.49 13.88
C PRO A 105 -10.80 9.84 13.67
N ALA A 106 -11.40 10.62 14.59
CA ALA A 106 -12.74 11.14 14.37
C ALA A 106 -12.81 11.98 13.09
N GLY A 107 -13.80 11.69 12.24
CA GLY A 107 -13.93 12.32 10.92
C GLY A 107 -14.99 11.66 10.05
N THR A 108 -15.05 12.11 8.80
CA THR A 108 -15.87 11.53 7.74
C THR A 108 -14.98 10.83 6.74
N TYR A 109 -15.37 9.63 6.35
CA TYR A 109 -14.63 8.76 5.46
C TYR A 109 -15.53 8.14 4.41
N GLN A 110 -14.95 7.51 3.42
CA GLN A 110 -15.65 6.70 2.44
C GLN A 110 -14.96 5.36 2.29
N VAL A 111 -15.70 4.27 2.39
CA VAL A 111 -15.21 2.95 1.98
C VAL A 111 -15.57 2.79 0.50
N ALA A 112 -14.55 2.55 -0.33
CA ALA A 112 -14.72 2.43 -1.78
C ALA A 112 -14.30 1.03 -2.24
N CYS A 113 -15.19 0.32 -2.92
CA CYS A 113 -14.93 -0.97 -3.55
C CYS A 113 -14.80 -0.75 -5.06
N LYS A 114 -13.67 -1.17 -5.66
CA LYS A 114 -13.39 -0.95 -7.09
C LYS A 114 -13.30 -2.28 -7.84
N PRO A 115 -14.42 -2.81 -8.34
CA PRO A 115 -14.40 -4.02 -9.15
C PRO A 115 -13.63 -3.78 -10.47
N GLY A 116 -12.75 -4.71 -10.82
CA GLY A 116 -11.83 -4.55 -11.94
C GLY A 116 -10.66 -3.60 -11.66
N MET A 117 -10.56 -3.07 -10.43
CA MET A 117 -9.50 -2.18 -9.97
C MET A 117 -9.38 -0.90 -10.82
N VAL A 118 -10.51 -0.33 -11.20
CA VAL A 118 -10.60 0.86 -12.06
C VAL A 118 -11.62 1.87 -11.57
N GLY A 119 -11.39 3.13 -11.87
CA GLY A 119 -12.31 4.25 -11.63
C GLY A 119 -12.49 4.59 -10.16
N ASN A 120 -13.56 5.34 -9.85
CA ASN A 120 -13.83 5.85 -8.49
C ASN A 120 -14.47 4.82 -7.55
N GLY A 121 -14.86 3.66 -8.06
CA GLY A 121 -15.50 2.60 -7.30
C GLY A 121 -16.91 2.91 -6.79
N ASN A 122 -17.51 1.89 -6.15
CA ASN A 122 -18.75 2.02 -5.40
C ASN A 122 -18.40 2.51 -4.00
N ARG A 123 -19.03 3.59 -3.51
CA ARG A 123 -18.61 4.24 -2.26
C ARG A 123 -19.71 4.23 -1.21
N THR A 124 -19.35 3.91 0.03
CA THR A 124 -20.21 3.97 1.21
C THR A 124 -19.62 4.92 2.24
N ALA A 125 -20.40 5.90 2.68
CA ALA A 125 -19.98 6.85 3.69
C ALA A 125 -19.79 6.17 5.06
N LEU A 126 -18.70 6.52 5.77
CA LEU A 126 -18.39 6.05 7.10
C LEU A 126 -18.11 7.25 8.02
N THR A 127 -18.78 7.30 9.16
CA THR A 127 -18.59 8.35 10.16
C THR A 127 -17.86 7.78 11.37
N VAL A 128 -16.75 8.39 11.73
CA VAL A 128 -15.96 8.04 12.92
C VAL A 128 -16.14 9.12 13.97
N THR A 129 -16.54 8.73 15.19
CA THR A 129 -16.87 9.66 16.27
C THR A 129 -16.10 9.32 17.57
N GLY A 130 -16.05 10.27 18.49
CA GLY A 130 -15.39 10.10 19.79
C GLY A 130 -13.98 10.66 19.80
N ALA A 131 -13.33 10.58 20.95
CA ALA A 131 -11.93 10.95 21.07
C ALA A 131 -11.07 9.82 20.51
N THR A 132 -10.09 10.17 19.68
CA THR A 132 -9.06 9.20 19.28
C THR A 132 -8.45 8.62 20.57
N PRO A 133 -8.43 7.29 20.75
CA PRO A 133 -7.76 6.68 21.90
C PRO A 133 -6.34 7.25 21.95
N SER A 134 -5.88 7.58 23.16
CA SER A 134 -4.46 7.92 23.33
C SER A 134 -3.67 6.76 22.73
N ALA A 135 -2.72 7.08 21.84
CA ALA A 135 -1.88 6.06 21.24
C ALA A 135 -1.40 5.11 22.34
N ALA A 136 -1.71 3.82 22.20
CA ALA A 136 -1.20 2.83 23.12
C ALA A 136 0.31 3.02 23.21
N THR A 137 0.86 3.03 24.42
CA THR A 137 2.30 3.14 24.58
C THR A 137 2.92 1.98 23.80
N LEU A 138 3.60 2.27 22.70
CA LEU A 138 4.30 1.26 21.93
C LEU A 138 5.30 0.55 22.85
N ASP A 139 5.47 -0.74 22.68
CA ASP A 139 6.60 -1.41 23.28
C ASP A 139 7.93 -0.82 22.72
N GLU A 140 9.02 -1.05 23.44
CA GLU A 140 10.31 -0.44 23.11
C GLU A 140 10.76 -0.79 21.68
N ASN A 141 10.53 -2.03 21.23
CA ASN A 141 10.92 -2.48 19.91
C ASN A 141 10.11 -1.78 18.80
N LEU A 142 8.80 -1.59 19.00
CA LEU A 142 7.95 -0.85 18.05
C LEU A 142 8.28 0.65 18.04
N SER A 143 8.56 1.24 19.20
CA SER A 143 8.97 2.65 19.30
C SER A 143 10.30 2.88 18.56
N ASN A 144 11.29 2.02 18.77
CA ASN A 144 12.57 2.08 18.08
C ASN A 144 12.41 1.89 16.57
N ALA A 145 11.53 0.99 16.14
CA ALA A 145 11.25 0.76 14.72
C ALA A 145 10.72 2.03 14.03
N VAL A 146 9.77 2.72 14.68
CA VAL A 146 9.23 4.00 14.18
C VAL A 146 10.31 5.06 14.10
N ASP A 147 11.13 5.21 15.13
CA ASP A 147 12.21 6.19 15.18
C ASP A 147 13.27 5.92 14.10
N ASP A 148 13.62 4.66 13.86
CA ASP A 148 14.61 4.28 12.85
C ASP A 148 14.06 4.44 11.44
N TYR A 149 12.80 4.07 11.20
CA TYR A 149 12.16 4.29 9.92
C TYR A 149 12.01 5.78 9.60
N LYS A 150 11.63 6.60 10.57
CA LYS A 150 11.59 8.06 10.41
C LYS A 150 12.95 8.65 10.02
N LYS A 151 14.05 8.17 10.61
CA LYS A 151 15.41 8.60 10.22
C LYS A 151 15.73 8.18 8.78
N TYR A 152 15.39 6.95 8.40
CA TYR A 152 15.59 6.44 7.05
C TYR A 152 14.86 7.30 6.03
N VAL A 153 13.55 7.49 6.18
CA VAL A 153 12.74 8.29 5.25
C VAL A 153 13.26 9.73 5.13
N ASN A 154 13.64 10.37 6.24
CA ASN A 154 14.24 11.71 6.20
C ASN A 154 15.60 11.74 5.47
N SER A 155 16.40 10.68 5.59
CA SER A 155 17.66 10.53 4.87
C SER A 155 17.45 10.36 3.37
N GLU A 156 16.51 9.50 2.98
CA GLU A 156 16.17 9.27 1.57
C GLU A 156 15.55 10.55 0.95
N ALA A 157 14.68 11.26 1.67
CA ALA A 157 14.12 12.51 1.20
C ALA A 157 15.20 13.60 1.00
N ALA A 158 16.22 13.66 1.85
CA ALA A 158 17.34 14.57 1.66
C ALA A 158 18.18 14.18 0.42
N ALA A 159 18.44 12.89 0.22
CA ALA A 159 19.13 12.39 -0.95
C ALA A 159 18.32 12.61 -2.24
N LEU A 160 16.98 12.48 -2.18
CA LEU A 160 16.08 12.79 -3.28
C LEU A 160 16.21 14.26 -3.71
N VAL A 161 16.24 15.21 -2.78
CA VAL A 161 16.47 16.63 -3.09
C VAL A 161 17.79 16.81 -3.83
N ASP A 162 18.88 16.24 -3.33
CA ASP A 162 20.22 16.38 -3.91
C ASP A 162 20.33 15.75 -5.31
N THR A 163 19.75 14.57 -5.50
CA THR A 163 19.79 13.84 -6.79
C THR A 163 18.85 14.47 -7.82
N THR A 164 17.65 14.89 -7.41
CA THR A 164 16.73 15.67 -8.26
C THR A 164 17.40 16.96 -8.73
N LYS A 165 18.04 17.69 -7.82
CA LYS A 165 18.78 18.92 -8.17
C LYS A 165 19.91 18.64 -9.16
N THR A 166 20.63 17.54 -9.03
CA THR A 166 21.67 17.14 -10.00
C THR A 166 21.07 16.89 -11.38
N PHE A 167 19.91 16.25 -11.45
CA PHE A 167 19.18 15.96 -12.68
C PHE A 167 18.66 17.25 -13.33
N THR A 168 18.04 18.15 -12.57
CA THR A 168 17.47 19.40 -13.08
C THR A 168 18.55 20.41 -13.47
N ASP A 169 19.67 20.47 -12.77
CA ASP A 169 20.84 21.28 -13.17
C ASP A 169 21.43 20.81 -14.52
N ALA A 170 21.41 19.51 -14.80
CA ALA A 170 21.82 18.98 -16.12
C ALA A 170 20.83 19.39 -17.24
N ILE A 171 19.53 19.44 -16.94
CA ILE A 171 18.50 19.97 -17.83
C ILE A 171 18.76 21.44 -18.16
N ASP A 172 18.99 22.26 -17.15
CA ASP A 172 19.25 23.69 -17.31
C ASP A 172 20.56 23.97 -18.06
N ALA A 173 21.54 23.08 -17.89
CA ALA A 173 22.80 23.14 -18.67
C ALA A 173 22.62 22.71 -20.13
N GLY A 174 21.50 22.09 -20.49
CA GLY A 174 21.24 21.57 -21.84
C GLY A 174 22.09 20.35 -22.22
N ASP A 175 22.56 19.57 -21.22
CA ASP A 175 23.45 18.44 -21.40
C ASP A 175 22.66 17.12 -21.32
N MET A 176 22.15 16.66 -22.45
CA MET A 176 21.31 15.47 -22.57
C MET A 176 21.97 14.20 -22.01
N ASP A 177 23.28 14.04 -22.19
CA ASP A 177 24.00 12.86 -21.70
C ASP A 177 24.05 12.85 -20.17
N LYS A 178 24.29 14.00 -19.54
CA LYS A 178 24.23 14.13 -18.08
C LYS A 178 22.81 14.00 -17.54
N VAL A 179 21.81 14.51 -18.26
CA VAL A 179 20.40 14.34 -17.89
C VAL A 179 20.05 12.86 -17.80
N LYS A 180 20.34 12.10 -18.87
CA LYS A 180 20.09 10.65 -18.90
C LYS A 180 20.91 9.89 -17.83
N ALA A 181 22.13 10.34 -17.54
CA ALA A 181 22.97 9.71 -16.51
C ALA A 181 22.50 9.99 -15.06
N ALA A 182 21.85 11.14 -14.82
CA ALA A 182 21.41 11.54 -13.48
C ALA A 182 20.00 11.02 -13.14
N TYR A 183 19.15 10.77 -14.14
CA TYR A 183 17.74 10.40 -13.96
C TYR A 183 17.55 9.15 -13.08
N PRO A 184 18.24 8.00 -13.28
CA PRO A 184 18.04 6.81 -12.46
C PRO A 184 18.31 7.04 -10.98
N ALA A 185 19.31 7.86 -10.63
CA ALA A 185 19.62 8.15 -9.23
C ALA A 185 18.55 9.03 -8.57
N ALA A 186 17.92 9.94 -9.33
CA ALA A 186 16.83 10.77 -8.83
C ALA A 186 15.57 9.92 -8.55
N ARG A 187 15.23 8.98 -9.43
CA ARG A 187 14.12 8.04 -9.23
C ARG A 187 14.30 7.19 -7.98
N LEU A 188 15.44 6.54 -7.84
CA LEU A 188 15.71 5.55 -6.80
C LEU A 188 15.34 6.00 -5.38
N HIS A 189 15.59 7.27 -5.03
CA HIS A 189 15.31 7.78 -3.69
C HIS A 189 13.82 8.02 -3.44
N TYR A 190 13.06 8.34 -4.49
CA TYR A 190 11.60 8.41 -4.39
C TYR A 190 11.00 7.04 -4.14
N GLU A 191 11.36 6.06 -4.94
CA GLU A 191 10.92 4.67 -4.83
C GLU A 191 11.18 4.05 -3.44
N ARG A 192 12.28 4.42 -2.80
CA ARG A 192 12.63 3.96 -1.45
C ARG A 192 11.70 4.49 -0.35
N ILE A 193 11.08 5.64 -0.54
CA ILE A 193 10.14 6.21 0.42
C ILE A 193 8.68 6.00 0.02
N GLU A 194 8.42 5.39 -1.10
CA GLU A 194 7.08 5.11 -1.63
C GLU A 194 6.19 4.26 -0.68
N PRO A 195 6.72 3.39 0.23
CA PRO A 195 5.85 2.75 1.22
C PRO A 195 4.99 3.70 2.06
N ILE A 196 5.29 5.00 2.06
CA ILE A 196 4.50 6.02 2.76
C ILE A 196 3.97 7.11 1.83
N ALA A 197 3.94 6.87 0.50
CA ALA A 197 3.51 7.85 -0.51
C ALA A 197 2.10 8.39 -0.22
N GLU A 198 1.20 7.56 0.29
CA GLU A 198 -0.14 7.94 0.72
C GLU A 198 -0.14 9.10 1.75
N SER A 199 0.95 9.25 2.52
CA SER A 199 1.12 10.34 3.47
C SER A 199 1.55 11.66 2.80
N PHE A 200 1.91 11.64 1.51
CA PHE A 200 2.38 12.82 0.78
C PHE A 200 1.22 13.67 0.24
N GLY A 201 -0.01 13.11 0.18
CA GLY A 201 -1.20 13.77 -0.32
C GLY A 201 -1.02 14.24 -1.77
N ASP A 202 -1.39 15.48 -2.06
CA ASP A 202 -1.32 16.04 -3.42
C ASP A 202 0.11 16.11 -4.01
N LEU A 203 1.15 15.88 -3.21
CA LEU A 203 2.54 15.93 -3.71
C LEU A 203 2.92 14.68 -4.49
N ASP A 204 2.36 13.53 -4.13
CA ASP A 204 2.63 12.28 -4.82
C ASP A 204 2.32 12.39 -6.32
N PRO A 205 1.10 12.68 -6.77
CA PRO A 205 0.81 12.82 -8.21
C PRO A 205 1.52 14.01 -8.88
N LEU A 206 1.97 15.02 -8.13
CA LEU A 206 2.74 16.13 -8.69
C LEU A 206 4.22 15.76 -8.94
N ILE A 207 4.72 14.72 -8.32
CA ILE A 207 6.10 14.24 -8.43
C ILE A 207 6.18 13.03 -9.35
N ASP A 208 5.21 12.08 -9.24
CA ASP A 208 5.37 10.74 -9.78
C ASP A 208 4.20 10.20 -10.62
N MET A 209 3.20 11.01 -10.95
CA MET A 209 2.05 10.57 -11.74
C MET A 209 2.47 10.03 -13.12
N ARG A 210 2.03 8.83 -13.44
CA ARG A 210 2.17 8.23 -14.79
C ARG A 210 1.12 8.82 -15.74
N ILE A 211 1.41 8.77 -17.04
CA ILE A 211 0.49 9.32 -18.06
C ILE A 211 -0.89 8.61 -18.04
N ASP A 212 -0.94 7.34 -17.69
CA ASP A 212 -2.18 6.55 -17.65
C ASP A 212 -3.07 6.92 -16.45
N ASP A 213 -2.48 7.50 -15.39
CA ASP A 213 -3.20 7.98 -14.22
C ASP A 213 -3.73 9.41 -14.41
N ALA A 214 -3.28 10.11 -15.45
CA ALA A 214 -3.74 11.45 -15.77
C ALA A 214 -5.20 11.41 -16.27
N THR A 215 -6.11 12.02 -15.49
CA THR A 215 -7.52 12.17 -15.87
C THR A 215 -7.76 13.47 -16.64
N ASP A 216 -8.94 13.59 -17.29
CA ASP A 216 -9.32 14.81 -18.02
C ASP A 216 -9.20 16.06 -17.14
N GLY A 217 -8.35 17.00 -17.58
CA GLY A 217 -8.09 18.26 -16.88
C GLY A 217 -6.90 18.23 -15.92
N THR A 218 -6.27 17.07 -15.70
CA THR A 218 -5.03 16.96 -14.92
C THR A 218 -3.83 17.37 -15.79
N THR A 219 -2.90 18.14 -15.22
CA THR A 219 -1.64 18.48 -15.90
C THR A 219 -0.62 17.38 -15.62
N PHE A 220 -0.12 16.74 -16.66
CA PHE A 220 0.95 15.75 -16.56
C PHE A 220 2.27 16.44 -16.19
N THR A 221 2.81 16.13 -15.00
CA THR A 221 4.00 16.77 -14.41
C THR A 221 4.92 15.71 -13.79
N GLY A 222 5.94 16.14 -13.07
CA GLY A 222 6.82 15.26 -12.30
C GLY A 222 7.86 14.54 -13.14
N PHE A 223 8.39 13.46 -12.59
CA PHE A 223 9.44 12.66 -13.21
C PHE A 223 9.03 12.11 -14.57
N HIS A 224 7.87 11.48 -14.68
CA HIS A 224 7.44 10.81 -15.91
C HIS A 224 7.10 11.78 -17.05
N ALA A 225 6.69 13.02 -16.74
CA ALA A 225 6.53 14.04 -17.77
C ALA A 225 7.89 14.48 -18.36
N LEU A 226 8.92 14.58 -17.52
CA LEU A 226 10.30 14.82 -17.96
C LEU A 226 10.86 13.62 -18.70
N GLU A 227 10.66 12.42 -18.18
CA GLU A 227 11.05 11.15 -18.81
C GLU A 227 10.55 11.08 -20.26
N GLN A 228 9.26 11.36 -20.50
CA GLN A 228 8.69 11.36 -21.83
C GLN A 228 9.43 12.31 -22.78
N LEU A 229 9.70 13.54 -22.37
CA LEU A 229 10.39 14.52 -23.19
C LEU A 229 11.83 14.10 -23.50
N ILE A 230 12.52 13.55 -22.51
CA ILE A 230 13.94 13.18 -22.58
C ILE A 230 14.15 11.91 -23.38
N TYR A 231 13.37 10.86 -23.11
CA TYR A 231 13.64 9.53 -23.70
C TYR A 231 12.77 9.23 -24.93
N GLU A 232 11.49 9.65 -24.97
CA GLU A 232 10.64 9.40 -26.12
C GLU A 232 10.82 10.49 -27.18
N LYS A 233 10.85 11.77 -26.77
CA LYS A 233 10.93 12.91 -27.72
C LYS A 233 12.36 13.36 -27.99
N ASP A 234 13.34 12.83 -27.27
CA ASP A 234 14.78 13.16 -27.34
C ASP A 234 15.03 14.68 -27.37
N THR A 235 14.40 15.41 -26.46
CA THR A 235 14.46 16.87 -26.40
C THR A 235 14.45 17.43 -24.99
N LEU A 236 15.23 18.50 -24.77
CA LEU A 236 15.14 19.32 -23.56
C LEU A 236 14.26 20.57 -23.75
N LYS A 237 13.63 20.71 -24.91
CA LYS A 237 12.71 21.85 -25.13
C LYS A 237 11.42 21.64 -24.35
N GLY A 238 11.13 22.58 -23.44
CA GLY A 238 9.93 22.56 -22.60
C GLY A 238 10.11 21.81 -21.27
N THR A 239 11.32 21.34 -20.96
CA THR A 239 11.61 20.67 -19.68
C THR A 239 11.90 21.63 -18.54
N SER A 240 12.33 22.88 -18.78
CA SER A 240 12.79 23.80 -17.74
C SER A 240 11.71 24.12 -16.68
N ASP A 241 10.48 24.41 -17.12
CA ASP A 241 9.38 24.71 -16.20
C ASP A 241 8.97 23.45 -15.38
N LEU A 242 8.98 22.28 -16.01
CA LEU A 242 8.70 21.00 -15.34
C LEU A 242 9.80 20.65 -14.32
N ALA A 243 11.06 20.85 -14.69
CA ALA A 243 12.20 20.65 -13.80
C ALA A 243 12.13 21.56 -12.56
N GLN A 244 11.81 22.84 -12.73
CA GLN A 244 11.65 23.77 -11.62
C GLN A 244 10.46 23.41 -10.71
N GLN A 245 9.37 22.91 -11.30
CA GLN A 245 8.22 22.40 -10.53
C GLN A 245 8.59 21.17 -9.73
N LEU A 246 9.33 20.23 -10.34
CA LEU A 246 9.80 19.04 -9.67
C LEU A 246 10.71 19.37 -8.48
N ASP A 247 11.72 20.24 -8.65
CA ASP A 247 12.57 20.71 -7.56
C ASP A 247 11.72 21.27 -6.41
N THR A 248 10.76 22.16 -6.72
CA THR A 248 9.88 22.78 -5.73
C THR A 248 9.04 21.74 -4.98
N ASN A 249 8.49 20.75 -5.69
CA ASN A 249 7.65 19.71 -5.09
C ASN A 249 8.45 18.76 -4.22
N VAL A 250 9.66 18.38 -4.63
CA VAL A 250 10.55 17.51 -3.87
C VAL A 250 11.07 18.21 -2.59
N GLU A 251 11.43 19.51 -2.66
CA GLU A 251 11.79 20.29 -1.48
C GLU A 251 10.60 20.41 -0.50
N LYS A 252 9.40 20.60 -1.03
CA LYS A 252 8.18 20.61 -0.21
C LYS A 252 7.91 19.25 0.42
N LEU A 253 8.10 18.16 -0.32
CA LEU A 253 7.97 16.79 0.19
C LEU A 253 8.91 16.55 1.37
N GLN A 254 10.19 16.91 1.27
CA GLN A 254 11.14 16.83 2.38
C GLN A 254 10.65 17.58 3.64
N THR A 255 9.88 18.64 3.46
CA THR A 255 9.30 19.40 4.58
C THR A 255 8.10 18.66 5.17
N VAL A 256 7.18 18.17 4.33
CA VAL A 256 5.96 17.46 4.74
C VAL A 256 6.30 16.16 5.49
N ILE A 257 7.30 15.42 5.04
CA ILE A 257 7.75 14.17 5.67
C ILE A 257 8.10 14.32 7.16
N LYS A 258 8.57 15.50 7.59
CA LYS A 258 8.91 15.75 9.00
C LYS A 258 7.68 15.70 9.93
N ASP A 259 6.51 16.01 9.37
CA ASP A 259 5.23 16.09 10.08
C ASP A 259 4.37 14.82 9.88
N VAL A 260 4.87 13.83 9.12
CA VAL A 260 4.18 12.53 8.95
C VAL A 260 4.18 11.78 10.29
N ASP A 261 2.99 11.30 10.67
CA ASP A 261 2.81 10.44 11.85
C ASP A 261 3.09 8.98 11.48
N PHE A 262 4.31 8.56 11.75
CA PHE A 262 4.74 7.18 11.50
C PHE A 262 4.23 6.26 12.61
N THR A 263 3.48 5.24 12.24
CA THR A 263 3.07 4.16 13.14
C THR A 263 3.49 2.81 12.58
N PRO A 264 3.67 1.78 13.43
CA PRO A 264 4.00 0.43 12.93
C PRO A 264 2.96 -0.10 11.93
N LEU A 265 1.70 0.31 12.10
CA LEU A 265 0.61 -0.09 11.22
C LEU A 265 0.72 0.59 9.84
N VAL A 266 0.96 1.90 9.81
CA VAL A 266 1.18 2.65 8.55
C VAL A 266 2.38 2.08 7.79
N MET A 267 3.48 1.80 8.50
CA MET A 267 4.68 1.19 7.91
C MET A 267 4.37 -0.18 7.30
N GLY A 268 3.69 -1.06 8.05
CA GLY A 268 3.37 -2.42 7.58
C GLY A 268 2.39 -2.42 6.40
N ASN A 269 1.34 -1.61 6.45
CA ASN A 269 0.37 -1.47 5.37
C ASN A 269 1.05 -0.92 4.11
N GLY A 270 1.81 0.17 4.22
CA GLY A 270 2.47 0.78 3.08
C GLY A 270 3.48 -0.14 2.39
N ALA A 271 4.29 -0.89 3.15
CA ALA A 271 5.19 -1.88 2.55
C ALA A 271 4.44 -2.99 1.81
N LYS A 272 3.26 -3.38 2.33
CA LYS A 272 2.40 -4.39 1.69
C LYS A 272 1.79 -3.85 0.41
N SER A 273 1.13 -2.67 0.46
CA SER A 273 0.50 -2.03 -0.70
C SER A 273 1.51 -1.81 -1.83
N LEU A 274 2.69 -1.29 -1.50
CA LEU A 274 3.73 -1.08 -2.49
C LEU A 274 4.15 -2.37 -3.21
N LEU A 275 4.36 -3.48 -2.48
CA LEU A 275 4.73 -4.73 -3.16
C LEU A 275 3.56 -5.38 -3.89
N ASP A 276 2.31 -5.11 -3.52
CA ASP A 276 1.15 -5.50 -4.33
C ASP A 276 1.10 -4.72 -5.65
N GLU A 277 1.40 -3.43 -5.63
CA GLU A 277 1.52 -2.61 -6.83
C GLU A 277 2.66 -3.10 -7.73
N VAL A 278 3.83 -3.35 -7.16
CA VAL A 278 4.98 -3.92 -7.91
C VAL A 278 4.59 -5.23 -8.58
N ALA A 279 3.89 -6.13 -7.88
CA ALA A 279 3.45 -7.42 -8.42
C ALA A 279 2.44 -7.27 -9.55
N LYS A 280 1.57 -6.25 -9.50
CA LYS A 280 0.46 -6.05 -10.42
C LYS A 280 0.86 -5.28 -11.68
N SER A 281 1.56 -4.17 -11.51
CA SER A 281 1.80 -3.19 -12.55
C SER A 281 3.28 -2.99 -12.85
N LYS A 282 4.10 -2.60 -11.89
CA LYS A 282 5.51 -2.26 -12.14
C LYS A 282 6.33 -3.42 -12.72
N VAL A 283 6.00 -4.68 -12.35
CA VAL A 283 6.60 -5.88 -12.95
C VAL A 283 6.29 -6.07 -14.44
N THR A 284 5.38 -5.29 -15.02
CA THR A 284 5.09 -5.33 -16.47
C THR A 284 5.97 -4.38 -17.28
N GLY A 285 6.77 -3.54 -16.63
CA GLY A 285 7.61 -2.53 -17.27
C GLY A 285 6.82 -1.31 -17.74
N GLU A 286 5.79 -0.93 -16.99
CA GLU A 286 4.98 0.25 -17.29
C GLU A 286 5.39 1.50 -16.51
N GLU A 287 6.19 1.34 -15.45
CA GLU A 287 6.62 2.43 -14.59
C GLU A 287 7.53 3.40 -15.36
N GLU A 288 8.63 2.91 -15.83
CA GLU A 288 9.59 3.68 -16.62
C GLU A 288 9.38 3.44 -18.13
N ARG A 289 8.20 3.83 -18.60
CA ARG A 289 7.67 3.54 -19.93
C ARG A 289 8.59 3.99 -21.06
N TYR A 290 9.32 5.07 -20.89
CA TYR A 290 10.11 5.71 -21.94
C TYR A 290 11.60 5.48 -21.78
N SER A 291 12.09 5.47 -20.55
CA SER A 291 13.51 5.25 -20.20
C SER A 291 13.89 3.78 -20.14
N ARG A 292 12.92 2.91 -19.83
CA ARG A 292 13.06 1.46 -19.63
C ARG A 292 14.04 1.09 -18.50
N ILE A 293 14.11 1.92 -17.45
CA ILE A 293 14.93 1.65 -16.26
C ILE A 293 14.12 1.08 -15.09
N ASP A 294 12.96 0.51 -15.35
CA ASP A 294 12.03 -0.04 -14.35
C ASP A 294 12.68 -0.88 -13.25
N LEU A 295 13.80 -1.56 -13.52
CA LEU A 295 14.54 -2.30 -12.50
C LEU A 295 15.19 -1.42 -11.43
N VAL A 296 15.40 -0.13 -11.71
CA VAL A 296 15.89 0.83 -10.71
C VAL A 296 14.78 1.12 -9.71
N ASP A 297 13.59 1.38 -10.21
CA ASP A 297 12.39 1.68 -9.42
C ASP A 297 11.99 0.44 -8.61
N PHE A 298 11.93 -0.70 -9.27
CA PHE A 298 11.69 -1.98 -8.62
C PHE A 298 12.68 -2.24 -7.45
N ALA A 299 13.97 -2.00 -7.65
CA ALA A 299 14.98 -2.16 -6.59
C ALA A 299 14.77 -1.16 -5.46
N GLY A 300 14.37 0.07 -5.76
CA GLY A 300 14.00 1.10 -4.79
C GLY A 300 12.83 0.67 -3.92
N ASN A 301 11.77 0.17 -4.53
CA ASN A 301 10.58 -0.34 -3.85
C ASN A 301 10.91 -1.52 -2.91
N VAL A 302 11.70 -2.48 -3.41
CA VAL A 302 12.16 -3.61 -2.60
C VAL A 302 13.02 -3.15 -1.43
N ASP A 303 13.92 -2.18 -1.63
CA ASP A 303 14.73 -1.59 -0.56
C ASP A 303 13.86 -0.90 0.49
N GLY A 304 12.87 -0.11 0.08
CA GLY A 304 11.91 0.58 0.96
C GLY A 304 11.10 -0.39 1.82
N ALA A 305 10.47 -1.38 1.18
CA ALA A 305 9.69 -2.41 1.87
C ALA A 305 10.58 -3.26 2.82
N ARG A 306 11.79 -3.60 2.38
CA ARG A 306 12.76 -4.33 3.20
C ARG A 306 13.22 -3.52 4.41
N TYR A 307 13.35 -2.20 4.27
CA TYR A 307 13.71 -1.35 5.41
C TYR A 307 12.60 -1.32 6.46
N VAL A 308 11.32 -1.22 6.04
CA VAL A 308 10.17 -1.36 6.96
C VAL A 308 10.23 -2.68 7.72
N TYR A 309 10.40 -3.80 7.01
CA TYR A 309 10.56 -5.10 7.65
C TYR A 309 11.72 -5.13 8.64
N THR A 310 12.90 -4.63 8.23
CA THR A 310 14.11 -4.65 9.07
C THR A 310 13.93 -3.85 10.35
N ALA A 311 13.28 -2.69 10.28
CA ALA A 311 12.96 -1.87 11.46
C ALA A 311 11.99 -2.59 12.41
N LEU A 312 10.94 -3.21 11.87
CA LEU A 312 9.93 -3.93 12.67
C LEU A 312 10.40 -5.32 13.14
N ARG A 313 11.45 -5.87 12.54
CA ARG A 313 11.91 -7.24 12.77
C ARG A 313 12.12 -7.61 14.25
N PRO A 314 12.69 -6.75 15.13
CA PRO A 314 12.82 -7.08 16.56
C PRO A 314 11.46 -7.33 17.25
N ALA A 315 10.47 -6.48 16.96
CA ALA A 315 9.12 -6.65 17.51
C ALA A 315 8.41 -7.89 16.93
N LEU A 316 8.56 -8.12 15.61
CA LEU A 316 8.02 -9.31 14.96
C LEU A 316 8.67 -10.59 15.48
N GLN A 317 9.98 -10.59 15.77
CA GLN A 317 10.69 -11.76 16.29
C GLN A 317 10.14 -12.22 17.65
N GLU A 318 9.65 -11.29 18.45
CA GLU A 318 9.02 -11.63 19.75
C GLU A 318 7.61 -12.17 19.60
N LYS A 319 6.85 -11.66 18.60
CA LYS A 319 5.43 -11.93 18.42
C LYS A 319 5.15 -13.08 17.46
N ASP A 320 5.88 -13.13 16.33
CA ASP A 320 5.76 -14.17 15.30
C ASP A 320 7.11 -14.53 14.67
N PRO A 321 7.92 -15.38 15.32
CA PRO A 321 9.20 -15.84 14.78
C PRO A 321 9.08 -16.61 13.45
N ALA A 322 7.91 -17.18 13.14
CA ALA A 322 7.71 -17.93 11.89
C ALA A 322 7.59 -16.96 10.70
N LEU A 323 6.87 -15.86 10.88
CA LEU A 323 6.80 -14.78 9.90
C LEU A 323 8.18 -14.20 9.63
N VAL A 324 8.95 -13.91 10.70
CA VAL A 324 10.33 -13.39 10.56
C VAL A 324 11.20 -14.35 9.76
N LYS A 325 11.15 -15.66 10.05
CA LYS A 325 11.90 -16.65 9.28
C LYS A 325 11.54 -16.60 7.79
N THR A 326 10.26 -16.50 7.47
CA THR A 326 9.79 -16.45 6.08
C THR A 326 10.33 -15.20 5.38
N LEU A 327 10.23 -14.03 5.99
CA LEU A 327 10.69 -12.77 5.40
C LEU A 327 12.22 -12.70 5.31
N ASP A 328 12.95 -13.26 6.30
CA ASP A 328 14.42 -13.41 6.26
C ASP A 328 14.90 -14.28 5.09
N GLU A 329 14.09 -15.23 4.62
CA GLU A 329 14.40 -16.08 3.46
C GLU A 329 13.99 -15.42 2.14
N ARG A 330 12.85 -14.71 2.11
CA ARG A 330 12.27 -14.17 0.88
C ARG A 330 12.94 -12.89 0.38
N PHE A 331 13.19 -11.92 1.25
CA PHE A 331 13.84 -10.67 0.82
C PHE A 331 15.21 -10.91 0.19
N PRO A 332 16.12 -11.71 0.77
CA PRO A 332 17.36 -12.03 0.09
C PRO A 332 17.18 -12.72 -1.26
N ALA A 333 16.21 -13.63 -1.40
CA ALA A 333 15.96 -14.32 -2.66
C ALA A 333 15.57 -13.36 -3.79
N LEU A 334 14.70 -12.39 -3.51
CA LEU A 334 14.32 -11.35 -4.48
C LEU A 334 15.49 -10.42 -4.80
N VAL A 335 16.25 -10.00 -3.78
CA VAL A 335 17.44 -9.16 -4.00
C VAL A 335 18.49 -9.89 -4.84
N ASP A 336 18.79 -11.16 -4.53
CA ASP A 336 19.73 -11.98 -5.30
C ASP A 336 19.27 -12.15 -6.76
N LEU A 337 17.95 -12.28 -6.99
CA LEU A 337 17.39 -12.34 -8.34
C LEU A 337 17.60 -11.01 -9.09
N LEU A 338 17.31 -9.86 -8.45
CA LEU A 338 17.58 -8.54 -9.04
C LEU A 338 19.06 -8.33 -9.38
N GLU A 339 19.97 -8.78 -8.51
CA GLU A 339 21.41 -8.68 -8.73
C GLU A 339 21.88 -9.44 -9.99
N THR A 340 21.13 -10.45 -10.46
CA THR A 340 21.45 -11.16 -11.72
C THR A 340 21.25 -10.28 -12.95
N HIS A 341 20.48 -9.21 -12.83
CA HIS A 341 20.18 -8.25 -13.92
C HIS A 341 21.04 -6.99 -13.86
N ARG A 342 22.08 -6.96 -13.05
CA ARG A 342 23.01 -5.82 -13.03
C ARG A 342 23.81 -5.72 -14.33
N ALA A 343 24.04 -4.49 -14.78
CA ALA A 343 24.88 -4.17 -15.90
C ALA A 343 25.80 -2.99 -15.60
N LYS A 344 26.93 -2.94 -16.30
CA LYS A 344 27.92 -1.85 -16.22
C LYS A 344 28.13 -1.27 -17.61
N GLU A 345 28.65 -0.06 -17.65
CA GLU A 345 29.00 0.60 -18.90
C GLU A 345 29.85 -0.33 -19.82
N GLY A 346 29.40 -0.49 -21.05
CA GLY A 346 30.00 -1.35 -22.07
C GLY A 346 29.49 -2.79 -22.08
N GLU A 347 28.64 -3.19 -21.14
CA GLU A 347 27.95 -4.49 -21.16
C GLU A 347 26.64 -4.40 -21.97
N ALA A 348 26.16 -5.55 -22.45
CA ALA A 348 24.90 -5.62 -23.18
C ALA A 348 23.74 -5.22 -22.27
N GLY A 349 22.79 -4.47 -22.81
CA GLY A 349 21.63 -4.01 -22.07
C GLY A 349 21.87 -2.85 -21.12
N TYR A 350 23.10 -2.37 -20.97
CA TYR A 350 23.38 -1.24 -20.08
C TYR A 350 22.64 0.02 -20.52
N VAL A 351 21.96 0.64 -19.57
CA VAL A 351 21.34 1.97 -19.70
C VAL A 351 22.17 3.00 -18.92
N THR A 352 22.44 4.15 -19.55
CA THR A 352 23.27 5.20 -18.96
C THR A 352 22.72 5.62 -17.57
N GLY A 353 23.58 5.52 -16.56
CA GLY A 353 23.24 5.85 -15.16
C GLY A 353 22.53 4.75 -14.37
N SER A 354 21.96 3.75 -15.05
CA SER A 354 21.29 2.62 -14.37
C SER A 354 22.33 1.56 -13.94
N PRO A 355 22.21 0.98 -12.74
CA PRO A 355 22.99 -0.17 -12.35
C PRO A 355 22.43 -1.50 -12.90
N TYR A 356 21.34 -1.47 -13.65
CA TYR A 356 20.64 -2.62 -14.19
C TYR A 356 20.52 -2.54 -15.72
N VAL A 357 20.26 -3.67 -16.36
CA VAL A 357 19.91 -3.73 -17.77
C VAL A 357 18.60 -3.00 -18.08
N SER A 358 18.40 -2.62 -19.34
CA SER A 358 17.08 -2.15 -19.80
C SER A 358 16.02 -3.20 -19.56
N TYR A 359 14.82 -2.77 -19.17
CA TYR A 359 13.68 -3.67 -19.00
C TYR A 359 13.35 -4.44 -20.29
N ASP A 360 13.59 -3.83 -21.44
CA ASP A 360 13.38 -4.47 -22.75
C ASP A 360 14.32 -5.66 -23.02
N ASP A 361 15.42 -5.78 -22.28
CA ASP A 361 16.36 -6.90 -22.38
C ASP A 361 16.00 -8.09 -21.47
N LEU A 362 14.96 -7.96 -20.63
CA LEU A 362 14.45 -9.05 -19.83
C LEU A 362 13.68 -10.06 -20.70
N SER A 363 13.94 -11.34 -20.48
CA SER A 363 13.11 -12.38 -21.05
C SER A 363 11.78 -12.49 -20.31
N LYS A 364 10.78 -13.13 -20.93
CA LYS A 364 9.51 -13.44 -20.26
C LYS A 364 9.69 -14.33 -19.03
N ASP A 365 10.72 -15.15 -19.00
CA ASP A 365 11.01 -16.01 -17.87
C ASP A 365 11.62 -15.19 -16.72
N ASP A 366 12.43 -14.15 -17.01
CA ASP A 366 12.96 -13.22 -16.02
C ASP A 366 11.84 -12.40 -15.36
N VAL A 367 10.96 -11.79 -16.16
CA VAL A 367 9.78 -11.06 -15.68
C VAL A 367 8.89 -11.94 -14.82
N LYS A 368 8.64 -13.19 -15.25
CA LYS A 368 7.86 -14.15 -14.48
C LYS A 368 8.56 -14.54 -13.17
N ALA A 369 9.88 -14.69 -13.17
CA ALA A 369 10.63 -14.99 -11.95
C ALA A 369 10.55 -13.85 -10.93
N LEU A 370 10.70 -12.59 -11.39
CA LEU A 370 10.52 -11.40 -10.56
C LEU A 370 9.11 -11.34 -9.96
N ALA A 371 8.06 -11.53 -10.77
CA ALA A 371 6.67 -11.55 -10.31
C ALA A 371 6.43 -12.61 -9.22
N ILE A 372 6.94 -13.83 -9.40
CA ILE A 372 6.80 -14.93 -8.43
C ILE A 372 7.46 -14.57 -7.09
N GLU A 373 8.65 -13.98 -7.11
CA GLU A 373 9.34 -13.63 -5.86
C GLU A 373 8.69 -12.45 -5.15
N VAL A 374 8.15 -11.46 -5.88
CA VAL A 374 7.37 -10.37 -5.27
C VAL A 374 6.10 -10.90 -4.62
N ASP A 375 5.32 -11.72 -5.32
CA ASP A 375 4.11 -12.35 -4.77
C ASP A 375 4.44 -13.17 -3.49
N ALA A 376 5.58 -13.88 -3.51
CA ALA A 376 6.01 -14.69 -2.37
C ALA A 376 6.41 -13.87 -1.13
N ILE A 377 6.70 -12.57 -1.27
CA ILE A 377 6.96 -11.64 -0.16
C ILE A 377 5.69 -10.90 0.23
N SER A 378 4.88 -10.47 -0.73
CA SER A 378 3.70 -9.64 -0.50
C SER A 378 2.71 -10.32 0.48
N GLU A 379 2.42 -11.60 0.31
CA GLU A 379 1.52 -12.33 1.21
C GLU A 379 2.01 -12.36 2.68
N PRO A 380 3.26 -12.72 3.03
CA PRO A 380 3.74 -12.63 4.40
C PRO A 380 3.87 -11.17 4.90
N LEU A 381 4.20 -10.18 4.07
CA LEU A 381 4.19 -8.79 4.49
C LEU A 381 2.81 -8.33 4.99
N GLY A 382 1.74 -8.81 4.37
CA GLY A 382 0.37 -8.51 4.80
C GLY A 382 0.05 -8.96 6.23
N GLN A 383 0.81 -9.89 6.80
CA GLN A 383 0.63 -10.35 8.18
C GLN A 383 1.24 -9.39 9.20
N ILE A 384 2.17 -8.53 8.79
CA ILE A 384 2.86 -7.58 9.69
C ILE A 384 1.86 -6.72 10.44
N SER A 385 0.90 -6.13 9.72
CA SER A 385 -0.11 -5.23 10.29
C SER A 385 -0.95 -5.91 11.40
N GLY A 386 -1.31 -7.18 11.24
CA GLY A 386 -1.96 -7.98 12.27
C GLY A 386 -1.07 -8.18 13.49
N VAL A 387 0.17 -8.59 13.27
CA VAL A 387 1.14 -8.88 14.35
C VAL A 387 1.48 -7.63 15.17
N VAL A 388 1.75 -6.48 14.52
CA VAL A 388 2.08 -5.23 15.24
C VAL A 388 0.86 -4.65 15.96
N SER A 389 -0.34 -4.96 15.49
CA SER A 389 -1.62 -4.56 16.10
C SER A 389 -2.06 -5.46 17.25
N GLY A 390 -1.36 -6.57 17.50
CA GLY A 390 -1.71 -7.52 18.55
C GLY A 390 -2.94 -8.39 18.25
N LYS A 391 -3.22 -8.62 16.94
CA LYS A 391 -4.36 -9.43 16.46
C LYS A 391 -3.91 -10.72 15.81
#